data_1cd7373ec22ee12912e880763519f14c
#
_entry.id   1cd7373ec22ee12912e880763519f14c
#
_cell.length_a   1.000
_cell.length_b   1.000
_cell.length_c   1.000
_cell.angle_alpha   90.00
_cell.angle_beta   90.00
_cell.angle_gamma   90.00
#
_symmetry.space_group_name_H-M   'P 1'
#
loop_
_entity.id
_entity.type
_entity.pdbx_description
1 polymer ?
#
loop_
_entity_poly.entity_id
_entity_poly.type
_entity_poly.pdbx_seq_one_letter_code
_entity_poly.pdbx_strand_id
1 'polypeptide(L)'
;MGILDSMAQQAQSQSNNQMQQGDMAQMYNMVMDNSLNAIANVAQERILEKGVVDGVADLVAASMITNLQAAQQNGKTIPPQVMMQVAKDLSVNLLKQAGVTEEQMDDVLIDVLMNALDQFGEQVNGMLPPEEEQQYVNMINKVAEMENQRHAQINSAKQPMQQQKG
;
A
#
# COMPACT_ATOMS: atom_id res chain seq x y z
N MET A 1 -15.01 6.47 -34.06
CA MET A 1 -15.38 5.63 -32.95
C MET A 1 -14.69 4.30 -32.87
N GLY A 2 -14.09 3.85 -34.00
CA GLY A 2 -13.44 2.56 -34.01
C GLY A 2 -12.36 2.38 -32.97
N ILE A 3 -11.59 3.42 -32.67
CA ILE A 3 -10.51 3.30 -31.69
C ILE A 3 -11.07 3.08 -30.29
N LEU A 4 -12.10 3.84 -29.92
CA LEU A 4 -12.69 3.70 -28.59
C LEU A 4 -13.39 2.37 -28.44
N ASP A 5 -14.06 1.90 -29.49
CA ASP A 5 -14.71 0.60 -29.48
C ASP A 5 -13.68 -0.51 -29.37
N SER A 6 -12.57 -0.40 -30.09
CA SER A 6 -11.50 -1.39 -30.02
C SER A 6 -10.89 -1.43 -28.63
N MET A 7 -10.67 -0.30 -28.02
CA MET A 7 -10.13 -0.24 -26.67
C MET A 7 -11.11 -0.83 -25.65
N ALA A 8 -12.39 -0.52 -25.83
CA ALA A 8 -13.41 -1.06 -24.95
C ALA A 8 -13.50 -2.59 -25.08
N GLN A 9 -13.42 -3.09 -26.31
CA GLN A 9 -13.46 -4.54 -26.52
C GLN A 9 -12.24 -5.23 -25.96
N GLN A 10 -11.05 -4.66 -26.15
CA GLN A 10 -9.86 -5.21 -25.56
C GLN A 10 -9.93 -5.21 -24.04
N ALA A 11 -10.41 -4.11 -23.48
CA ALA A 11 -10.56 -4.01 -22.04
C ALA A 11 -11.53 -5.05 -21.51
N GLN A 12 -12.64 -5.27 -22.23
CA GLN A 12 -13.60 -6.30 -21.84
C GLN A 12 -13.02 -7.69 -21.95
N SER A 13 -12.22 -7.94 -22.96
CA SER A 13 -11.57 -9.24 -23.10
C SER A 13 -10.64 -9.52 -21.93
N GLN A 14 -9.91 -8.51 -21.50
CA GLN A 14 -9.03 -8.63 -20.36
C GLN A 14 -9.77 -8.68 -19.04
N SER A 15 -10.92 -8.02 -18.97
CA SER A 15 -11.68 -7.93 -17.72
C SER A 15 -12.30 -9.26 -17.30
N ASN A 16 -12.34 -10.24 -18.17
CA ASN A 16 -12.74 -11.57 -17.76
C ASN A 16 -11.77 -12.16 -16.75
N ASN A 17 -10.52 -11.70 -16.76
CA ASN A 17 -9.47 -12.17 -15.87
C ASN A 17 -8.90 -11.07 -14.99
N GLN A 18 -9.01 -9.81 -15.44
CA GLN A 18 -8.42 -8.66 -14.75
C GLN A 18 -9.36 -7.47 -14.89
N MET A 19 -9.35 -6.59 -13.90
CA MET A 19 -10.06 -5.34 -14.01
C MET A 19 -9.41 -4.46 -15.07
N GLN A 20 -10.23 -3.68 -15.74
CA GLN A 20 -9.75 -2.66 -16.67
C GLN A 20 -9.00 -1.58 -15.93
N GLN A 21 -8.04 -0.96 -16.61
CA GLN A 21 -7.30 0.15 -16.00
C GLN A 21 -8.23 1.27 -15.55
N GLY A 22 -9.27 1.57 -16.33
CA GLY A 22 -10.23 2.59 -15.94
C GLY A 22 -10.97 2.24 -14.65
N ASP A 23 -11.36 0.98 -14.53
CA ASP A 23 -12.04 0.50 -13.33
C ASP A 23 -11.10 0.51 -12.13
N MET A 24 -9.85 0.14 -12.34
CA MET A 24 -8.85 0.19 -11.28
C MET A 24 -8.59 1.61 -10.83
N ALA A 25 -8.54 2.56 -11.76
CA ALA A 25 -8.35 3.97 -11.42
C ALA A 25 -9.53 4.51 -10.62
N GLN A 26 -10.76 4.16 -11.01
CA GLN A 26 -11.95 4.56 -10.27
C GLN A 26 -11.95 3.97 -8.87
N MET A 27 -11.60 2.70 -8.76
CA MET A 27 -11.54 2.03 -7.47
C MET A 27 -10.45 2.63 -6.59
N TYR A 28 -9.28 2.92 -7.17
CA TYR A 28 -8.22 3.60 -6.47
C TYR A 28 -8.69 4.93 -5.89
N ASN A 29 -9.33 5.75 -6.73
CA ASN A 29 -9.80 7.07 -6.29
C ASN A 29 -10.83 6.93 -5.17
N MET A 30 -11.75 6.01 -5.31
CA MET A 30 -12.77 5.77 -4.29
C MET A 30 -12.16 5.31 -2.98
N VAL A 31 -11.26 4.34 -3.04
CA VAL A 31 -10.60 3.81 -1.84
C VAL A 31 -9.73 4.89 -1.19
N MET A 32 -9.02 5.67 -2.00
CA MET A 32 -8.18 6.75 -1.50
C MET A 32 -9.02 7.82 -0.81
N ASP A 33 -10.10 8.25 -1.44
CA ASP A 33 -11.00 9.25 -0.85
C ASP A 33 -11.63 8.75 0.44
N ASN A 34 -12.09 7.51 0.45
CA ASN A 34 -12.67 6.91 1.66
C ASN A 34 -11.62 6.84 2.77
N SER A 35 -10.40 6.47 2.42
CA SER A 35 -9.31 6.38 3.39
C SER A 35 -8.98 7.73 3.99
N LEU A 36 -8.84 8.74 3.15
CA LEU A 36 -8.53 10.09 3.63
C LEU A 36 -9.64 10.63 4.52
N ASN A 37 -10.89 10.41 4.14
CA ASN A 37 -12.03 10.85 4.94
C ASN A 37 -12.07 10.12 6.29
N ALA A 38 -11.79 8.83 6.29
CA ALA A 38 -11.86 8.03 7.50
C ALA A 38 -10.81 8.45 8.54
N ILE A 39 -9.63 8.86 8.08
CA ILE A 39 -8.52 9.17 8.99
C ILE A 39 -8.33 10.65 9.24
N ALA A 40 -9.05 11.52 8.52
CA ALA A 40 -8.81 12.97 8.56
C ALA A 40 -8.87 13.52 9.99
N ASN A 41 -9.81 13.03 10.79
CA ASN A 41 -10.04 13.54 12.13
C ASN A 41 -9.10 12.95 13.19
N VAL A 42 -8.49 11.81 12.91
CA VAL A 42 -7.69 11.09 13.91
C VAL A 42 -6.22 10.99 13.55
N ALA A 43 -5.85 11.38 12.33
CA ALA A 43 -4.49 11.19 11.83
C ALA A 43 -3.45 11.89 12.72
N GLN A 44 -3.67 13.16 13.00
CA GLN A 44 -2.71 13.93 13.77
C GLN A 44 -2.56 13.37 15.17
N GLU A 45 -3.67 13.07 15.82
CA GLU A 45 -3.66 12.52 17.16
C GLU A 45 -2.93 11.19 17.22
N ARG A 46 -3.21 10.30 16.25
CA ARG A 46 -2.59 8.99 16.20
C ARG A 46 -1.08 9.09 16.01
N ILE A 47 -0.64 10.00 15.14
CA ILE A 47 0.77 10.22 14.90
C ILE A 47 1.46 10.78 16.14
N LEU A 48 0.81 11.70 16.84
CA LEU A 48 1.37 12.26 18.06
C LEU A 48 1.49 11.22 19.17
N GLU A 49 0.50 10.33 19.29
CA GLU A 49 0.50 9.30 20.33
C GLU A 49 1.53 8.21 20.09
N LYS A 50 1.64 7.75 18.85
CA LYS A 50 2.43 6.55 18.54
C LYS A 50 3.74 6.83 17.84
N GLY A 51 3.94 8.05 17.38
CA GLY A 51 5.08 8.41 16.55
C GLY A 51 4.74 8.31 15.08
N VAL A 52 5.64 8.82 14.25
CA VAL A 52 5.37 8.95 12.82
C VAL A 52 5.20 7.58 12.15
N VAL A 53 6.17 6.68 12.32
CA VAL A 53 6.12 5.38 11.65
C VAL A 53 4.93 4.56 12.12
N ASP A 54 4.84 4.36 13.43
CA ASP A 54 3.78 3.51 13.99
C ASP A 54 2.40 4.12 13.81
N GLY A 55 2.29 5.44 13.97
CA GLY A 55 1.03 6.14 13.80
C GLY A 55 0.52 6.08 12.38
N VAL A 56 1.39 6.36 11.41
CA VAL A 56 1.02 6.29 10.00
C VAL A 56 0.70 4.84 9.61
N ALA A 57 1.49 3.89 10.06
CA ALA A 57 1.25 2.47 9.77
C ALA A 57 -0.11 2.03 10.28
N ASP A 58 -0.48 2.43 11.50
CA ASP A 58 -1.79 2.13 12.08
C ASP A 58 -2.92 2.70 11.22
N LEU A 59 -2.78 3.95 10.82
CA LEU A 59 -3.80 4.62 10.00
C LEU A 59 -3.97 3.94 8.65
N VAL A 60 -2.85 3.60 8.02
CA VAL A 60 -2.87 2.94 6.72
C VAL A 60 -3.50 1.56 6.83
N ALA A 61 -3.09 0.77 7.82
CA ALA A 61 -3.65 -0.58 8.03
C ALA A 61 -5.14 -0.51 8.30
N ALA A 62 -5.56 0.39 9.18
CA ALA A 62 -6.98 0.56 9.51
C ALA A 62 -7.78 0.95 8.27
N SER A 63 -7.24 1.82 7.43
CA SER A 63 -7.91 2.24 6.20
C SER A 63 -8.04 1.07 5.22
N MET A 64 -6.99 0.29 5.07
CA MET A 64 -7.02 -0.89 4.21
C MET A 64 -8.09 -1.88 4.66
N ILE A 65 -8.13 -2.16 5.95
CA ILE A 65 -9.10 -3.10 6.52
C ILE A 65 -10.52 -2.59 6.35
N THR A 66 -10.74 -1.32 6.64
CA THR A 66 -12.07 -0.70 6.50
C THR A 66 -12.56 -0.79 5.05
N ASN A 67 -11.70 -0.48 4.09
CA ASN A 67 -12.06 -0.54 2.69
C ASN A 67 -12.32 -1.97 2.24
N LEU A 68 -11.52 -2.92 2.71
CA LEU A 68 -11.72 -4.32 2.38
C LEU A 68 -13.07 -4.81 2.89
N GLN A 69 -13.40 -4.49 4.14
CA GLN A 69 -14.68 -4.88 4.73
C GLN A 69 -15.85 -4.24 3.99
N ALA A 70 -15.73 -2.97 3.64
CA ALA A 70 -16.78 -2.28 2.89
C ALA A 70 -16.99 -2.92 1.53
N ALA A 71 -15.92 -3.28 0.85
CA ALA A 71 -16.01 -3.95 -0.45
C ALA A 71 -16.69 -5.31 -0.30
N GLN A 72 -16.31 -6.09 0.70
CA GLN A 72 -16.93 -7.40 0.94
C GLN A 72 -18.42 -7.29 1.23
N GLN A 73 -18.83 -6.29 2.01
CA GLN A 73 -20.23 -6.07 2.31
C GLN A 73 -21.04 -5.76 1.05
N ASN A 74 -20.41 -5.16 0.07
CA ASN A 74 -21.03 -4.83 -1.21
C ASN A 74 -20.82 -5.92 -2.27
N GLY A 75 -20.25 -7.06 -1.88
CA GLY A 75 -20.00 -8.16 -2.81
C GLY A 75 -18.91 -7.85 -3.82
N LYS A 76 -18.03 -6.92 -3.50
CA LYS A 76 -16.92 -6.51 -4.38
C LYS A 76 -15.60 -6.90 -3.76
N THR A 77 -14.57 -6.96 -4.59
CA THR A 77 -13.20 -7.19 -4.15
C THR A 77 -12.33 -6.03 -4.61
N ILE A 78 -11.34 -5.69 -3.78
CA ILE A 78 -10.36 -4.68 -4.14
C ILE A 78 -9.12 -5.44 -4.61
N PRO A 79 -8.68 -5.24 -5.87
CA PRO A 79 -7.45 -5.90 -6.33
C PRO A 79 -6.28 -5.52 -5.43
N PRO A 80 -5.41 -6.49 -5.11
CA PRO A 80 -4.25 -6.20 -4.26
C PRO A 80 -3.38 -5.06 -4.80
N GLN A 81 -3.28 -4.92 -6.12
CA GLN A 81 -2.53 -3.83 -6.72
C GLN A 81 -3.10 -2.46 -6.34
N VAL A 82 -4.42 -2.34 -6.37
CA VAL A 82 -5.09 -1.10 -5.99
C VAL A 82 -4.87 -0.82 -4.50
N MET A 83 -5.05 -1.83 -3.68
CA MET A 83 -4.87 -1.68 -2.24
C MET A 83 -3.44 -1.25 -1.91
N MET A 84 -2.46 -1.86 -2.55
CA MET A 84 -1.05 -1.54 -2.34
C MET A 84 -0.73 -0.11 -2.78
N GLN A 85 -1.27 0.31 -3.92
CA GLN A 85 -1.06 1.67 -4.42
C GLN A 85 -1.66 2.69 -3.46
N VAL A 86 -2.86 2.41 -2.95
CA VAL A 86 -3.50 3.28 -1.96
C VAL A 86 -2.66 3.32 -0.68
N ALA A 87 -2.20 2.17 -0.20
CA ALA A 87 -1.39 2.12 1.00
C ALA A 87 -0.13 2.97 0.84
N LYS A 88 0.53 2.86 -0.30
CA LYS A 88 1.74 3.62 -0.58
C LYS A 88 1.44 5.13 -0.64
N ASP A 89 0.45 5.52 -1.43
CA ASP A 89 0.16 6.93 -1.63
C ASP A 89 -0.39 7.59 -0.37
N LEU A 90 -1.21 6.86 0.36
CA LEU A 90 -1.72 7.34 1.65
C LEU A 90 -0.58 7.53 2.65
N SER A 91 0.34 6.57 2.69
CA SER A 91 1.53 6.66 3.55
C SER A 91 2.38 7.88 3.21
N VAL A 92 2.65 8.09 1.93
CA VAL A 92 3.43 9.26 1.47
C VAL A 92 2.74 10.55 1.88
N ASN A 93 1.43 10.63 1.67
CA ASN A 93 0.66 11.81 2.03
C ASN A 93 0.77 12.11 3.52
N LEU A 94 0.55 11.10 4.36
CA LEU A 94 0.61 11.26 5.80
C LEU A 94 2.03 11.59 6.28
N LEU A 95 3.04 10.97 5.69
CA LEU A 95 4.42 11.23 6.05
C LEU A 95 4.82 12.66 5.69
N LYS A 96 4.39 13.17 4.55
CA LYS A 96 4.63 14.55 4.18
C LYS A 96 3.97 15.50 5.18
N GLN A 97 2.74 15.22 5.56
CA GLN A 97 2.04 16.02 6.55
C GLN A 97 2.74 15.99 7.90
N ALA A 98 3.39 14.88 8.23
CA ALA A 98 4.14 14.74 9.47
C ALA A 98 5.51 15.38 9.43
N GLY A 99 5.92 15.92 8.29
CA GLY A 99 7.19 16.63 8.17
C GLY A 99 8.36 15.79 7.70
N VAL A 100 8.09 14.59 7.20
CA VAL A 100 9.16 13.74 6.66
C VAL A 100 9.67 14.34 5.35
N THR A 101 10.99 14.50 5.25
CA THR A 101 11.61 15.09 4.06
C THR A 101 11.68 14.07 2.93
N GLU A 102 11.86 14.58 1.71
CA GLU A 102 12.00 13.70 0.55
C GLU A 102 13.22 12.77 0.67
N GLU A 103 14.28 13.26 1.29
CA GLU A 103 15.47 12.44 1.50
C GLU A 103 15.22 11.25 2.40
N GLN A 104 14.35 11.42 3.40
CA GLN A 104 14.01 10.38 4.35
C GLN A 104 12.85 9.52 3.89
N MET A 105 12.11 10.01 2.89
CA MET A 105 10.81 9.42 2.53
C MET A 105 10.91 7.94 2.19
N ASP A 106 11.88 7.56 1.37
CA ASP A 106 11.97 6.17 0.93
C ASP A 106 12.21 5.21 2.09
N ASP A 107 13.09 5.57 3.00
CA ASP A 107 13.39 4.73 4.17
C ASP A 107 12.20 4.60 5.09
N VAL A 108 11.59 5.74 5.40
CA VAL A 108 10.45 5.77 6.32
C VAL A 108 9.24 5.08 5.69
N LEU A 109 9.04 5.27 4.39
CA LEU A 109 7.93 4.67 3.67
C LEU A 109 7.97 3.14 3.74
N ILE A 110 9.14 2.55 3.53
CA ILE A 110 9.28 1.11 3.59
C ILE A 110 8.96 0.59 4.98
N ASP A 111 9.45 1.27 6.01
CA ASP A 111 9.15 0.89 7.40
C ASP A 111 7.64 0.96 7.68
N VAL A 112 7.00 2.02 7.21
CA VAL A 112 5.55 2.18 7.38
C VAL A 112 4.80 1.07 6.65
N LEU A 113 5.16 0.80 5.40
CA LEU A 113 4.49 -0.23 4.61
C LEU A 113 4.65 -1.61 5.22
N MET A 114 5.83 -1.95 5.69
CA MET A 114 6.04 -3.25 6.35
C MET A 114 5.17 -3.38 7.58
N ASN A 115 5.15 -2.36 8.42
CA ASN A 115 4.35 -2.36 9.63
C ASN A 115 2.86 -2.44 9.30
N ALA A 116 2.41 -1.62 8.35
CA ALA A 116 1.00 -1.59 7.95
C ALA A 116 0.56 -2.92 7.34
N LEU A 117 1.39 -3.52 6.51
CA LEU A 117 1.06 -4.78 5.87
C LEU A 117 1.06 -5.94 6.86
N ASP A 118 1.96 -5.92 7.85
CA ASP A 118 1.93 -6.91 8.92
C ASP A 118 0.62 -6.83 9.69
N GLN A 119 0.20 -5.64 10.08
CA GLN A 119 -1.07 -5.45 10.78
C GLN A 119 -2.25 -5.88 9.93
N PHE A 120 -2.22 -5.49 8.65
CA PHE A 120 -3.28 -5.86 7.72
C PHE A 120 -3.37 -7.38 7.59
N GLY A 121 -2.23 -8.04 7.39
CA GLY A 121 -2.18 -9.49 7.24
C GLY A 121 -2.73 -10.22 8.45
N GLU A 122 -2.37 -9.76 9.64
CA GLU A 122 -2.88 -10.38 10.87
C GLU A 122 -4.39 -10.24 11.00
N GLN A 123 -4.92 -9.07 10.69
CA GLN A 123 -6.33 -8.80 10.89
C GLN A 123 -7.22 -9.41 9.82
N VAL A 124 -6.72 -9.57 8.61
CA VAL A 124 -7.51 -10.16 7.53
C VAL A 124 -7.33 -11.66 7.41
N ASN A 125 -6.53 -12.25 8.26
CA ASN A 125 -6.33 -13.70 8.27
C ASN A 125 -7.66 -14.40 8.44
N GLY A 126 -8.03 -15.22 7.46
CA GLY A 126 -9.31 -15.90 7.45
C GLY A 126 -10.47 -15.12 6.87
N MET A 127 -10.29 -13.84 6.57
CA MET A 127 -11.34 -13.02 5.95
C MET A 127 -11.34 -13.11 4.44
N LEU A 128 -10.21 -13.47 3.86
CA LEU A 128 -10.03 -13.48 2.41
C LEU A 128 -10.06 -14.90 1.88
N PRO A 129 -10.56 -15.10 0.63
CA PRO A 129 -10.36 -16.36 -0.06
C PRO A 129 -8.86 -16.66 -0.18
N PRO A 130 -8.48 -17.95 -0.20
CA PRO A 130 -7.04 -18.31 -0.23
C PRO A 130 -6.26 -17.68 -1.38
N GLU A 131 -6.90 -17.53 -2.53
CA GLU A 131 -6.23 -16.94 -3.70
C GLU A 131 -5.90 -15.47 -3.48
N GLU A 132 -6.84 -14.71 -2.91
CA GLU A 132 -6.62 -13.31 -2.60
C GLU A 132 -5.61 -13.14 -1.48
N GLU A 133 -5.71 -13.96 -0.46
CA GLU A 133 -4.77 -13.94 0.64
C GLU A 133 -3.35 -14.16 0.14
N GLN A 134 -3.18 -15.10 -0.79
CA GLN A 134 -1.87 -15.40 -1.37
C GLN A 134 -1.32 -14.20 -2.14
N GLN A 135 -2.17 -13.47 -2.84
CA GLN A 135 -1.73 -12.27 -3.56
C GLN A 135 -1.22 -11.19 -2.60
N TYR A 136 -1.90 -11.01 -1.48
CA TYR A 136 -1.43 -10.06 -0.46
C TYR A 136 -0.14 -10.52 0.19
N VAL A 137 -0.01 -11.81 0.47
CA VAL A 137 1.24 -12.37 1.00
C VAL A 137 2.39 -12.11 0.02
N ASN A 138 2.16 -12.30 -1.27
CA ASN A 138 3.17 -12.04 -2.28
C ASN A 138 3.60 -10.57 -2.28
N MET A 139 2.66 -9.66 -2.11
CA MET A 139 2.96 -8.24 -2.05
C MET A 139 3.75 -7.87 -0.79
N ILE A 140 3.38 -8.45 0.34
CA ILE A 140 4.12 -8.24 1.58
C ILE A 140 5.56 -8.71 1.40
N ASN A 141 5.74 -9.87 0.78
CA ASN A 141 7.08 -10.40 0.51
C ASN A 141 7.88 -9.49 -0.41
N LYS A 142 7.24 -8.87 -1.40
CA LYS A 142 7.94 -7.92 -2.28
C LYS A 142 8.41 -6.70 -1.51
N VAL A 143 7.60 -6.18 -0.62
CA VAL A 143 8.00 -5.04 0.21
C VAL A 143 9.14 -5.44 1.13
N ALA A 144 9.09 -6.64 1.69
CA ALA A 144 10.17 -7.16 2.53
C ALA A 144 11.48 -7.28 1.75
N GLU A 145 11.40 -7.73 0.49
CA GLU A 145 12.58 -7.78 -0.36
C GLU A 145 13.15 -6.39 -0.62
N MET A 146 12.29 -5.42 -0.88
CA MET A 146 12.71 -4.04 -1.09
C MET A 146 13.43 -3.50 0.14
N GLU A 147 12.91 -3.79 1.32
CA GLU A 147 13.54 -3.39 2.56
C GLU A 147 14.92 -4.02 2.71
N ASN A 148 15.01 -5.32 2.45
CA ASN A 148 16.28 -6.04 2.52
C ASN A 148 17.29 -5.48 1.53
N GLN A 149 16.85 -5.19 0.31
CA GLN A 149 17.73 -4.61 -0.70
C GLN A 149 18.22 -3.23 -0.30
N ARG A 150 17.36 -2.41 0.30
CA ARG A 150 17.78 -1.11 0.78
C ARG A 150 18.82 -1.23 1.87
N HIS A 151 18.59 -2.11 2.83
CA HIS A 151 19.57 -2.34 3.88
C HIS A 151 20.91 -2.84 3.31
N ALA A 152 20.85 -3.73 2.34
CA ALA A 152 22.05 -4.22 1.68
C ALA A 152 22.79 -3.10 0.94
N GLN A 153 22.05 -2.22 0.27
CA GLN A 153 22.66 -1.09 -0.43
C GLN A 153 23.28 -0.10 0.54
N ILE A 154 22.61 0.19 1.65
CA ILE A 154 23.13 1.07 2.67
C ILE A 154 24.39 0.47 3.26
N ASN A 155 24.37 -0.82 3.59
CA ASN A 155 25.53 -1.50 4.12
C ASN A 155 26.66 -1.55 3.10
N SER A 156 26.34 -1.79 1.83
CA SER A 156 27.34 -1.79 0.76
C SER A 156 27.99 -0.42 0.59
N ALA A 157 27.20 0.64 0.73
CA ALA A 157 27.70 2.00 0.63
C ALA A 157 28.65 2.34 1.77
N LYS A 158 28.42 1.77 2.95
CA LYS A 158 29.29 1.99 4.11
C LYS A 158 30.46 1.01 4.14
N GLN A 159 30.19 -0.26 3.84
CA GLN A 159 31.19 -1.31 3.96
C GLN A 159 32.36 -1.20 3.00
N PRO A 160 32.18 -0.77 1.74
CA PRO A 160 33.37 -0.67 0.86
C PRO A 160 34.50 0.14 1.45
N MET A 161 34.17 1.20 2.16
CA MET A 161 35.21 2.00 2.82
C MET A 161 35.86 1.23 3.96
N GLN A 162 35.05 0.48 4.70
CA GLN A 162 35.58 -0.32 5.82
C GLN A 162 36.36 -1.52 5.31
N GLN A 163 35.88 -2.16 4.27
CA GLN A 163 36.57 -3.33 3.72
C GLN A 163 37.91 -2.95 3.10
N GLN A 164 38.00 -1.80 2.50
CA GLN A 164 39.26 -1.32 1.94
C GLN A 164 40.28 -1.04 3.01
N LYS A 165 39.84 -0.74 4.19
CA LYS A 165 40.72 -0.51 5.30
C LYS A 165 41.18 -1.80 5.97
N GLY A 166 40.37 -2.80 5.87
CA GLY A 166 40.68 -4.11 6.42
C GLY A 166 41.30 -4.97 5.40
#